data_856acecc1dc10345caa374550840b479
#
_entry.id   856acecc1dc10345caa374550840b479
#
_cell.length_a   1.000
_cell.length_b   1.000
_cell.length_c   1.000
_cell.angle_alpha   90.00
_cell.angle_beta   90.00
_cell.angle_gamma   90.00
#
_symmetry.space_group_name_H-M   'P 1'
#
loop_
_entity.id
_entity.type
_entity.pdbx_description
1 polymer ?
#
loop_
_entity_poly.entity_id
_entity_poly.type
_entity_poly.pdbx_seq_one_letter_code
_entity_poly.pdbx_strand_id
1 'polypeptide(L)'
;SLLGLATRAGRTASGEFMTEKSVKNKTAALVIVGTDASANTKKNFRDMCSFYHVPYYEYGTKEELGHAMGKEMRASLAVTDAGFAKTLNRYLETEMKETEGNEWQK
;
A
#
# COMPACT_ATOMS: atom_id res chain seq x y z
N SER A 1 0.57 -3.33 -14.50
CA SER A 1 0.40 -2.28 -13.50
C SER A 1 1.73 -1.87 -12.89
N LEU A 2 1.77 -0.69 -12.31
CA LEU A 2 2.98 -0.20 -11.65
C LEU A 2 3.38 -1.08 -10.47
N LEU A 3 2.40 -1.54 -9.70
CA LEU A 3 2.64 -2.44 -8.57
C LEU A 3 3.18 -3.79 -9.05
N GLY A 4 2.69 -4.30 -10.16
CA GLY A 4 3.21 -5.53 -10.77
C GLY A 4 4.65 -5.37 -11.23
N LEU A 5 4.99 -4.21 -11.80
CA LEU A 5 6.37 -3.91 -12.21
C LEU A 5 7.30 -3.86 -10.99
N ALA A 6 6.89 -3.19 -9.92
CA ALA A 6 7.66 -3.11 -8.70
C ALA A 6 7.90 -4.50 -8.09
N THR A 7 6.88 -5.36 -8.13
CA THR A 7 6.99 -6.74 -7.63
C THR A 7 7.99 -7.54 -8.46
N ARG A 8 7.92 -7.45 -9.79
CA ARG A 8 8.85 -8.16 -10.66
C ARG A 8 10.29 -7.66 -10.51
N ALA A 9 10.44 -6.40 -10.13
CA ALA A 9 11.76 -5.82 -9.87
C ALA A 9 12.31 -6.18 -8.49
N GLY A 10 11.57 -6.95 -7.68
CA GLY A 10 11.98 -7.30 -6.32
C GLY A 10 11.90 -6.14 -5.34
N ARG A 11 11.04 -5.16 -5.63
CA ARG A 11 10.93 -3.93 -4.83
C ARG A 11 9.65 -3.87 -4.01
N THR A 12 9.09 -5.02 -3.65
CA THR A 12 7.92 -5.08 -2.78
C THR A 12 8.12 -6.13 -1.70
N ALA A 13 7.44 -5.94 -0.59
CA ALA A 13 7.28 -6.94 0.46
C ALA A 13 5.78 -7.05 0.71
N SER A 14 5.26 -8.26 0.89
CA SER A 14 3.82 -8.42 1.07
C SER A 14 3.50 -9.44 2.16
N GLY A 15 2.28 -9.33 2.70
CA GLY A 15 1.84 -10.08 3.84
C GLY A 15 2.19 -9.33 5.13
N GLU A 16 1.50 -9.67 6.20
CA GLU A 16 1.59 -8.93 7.46
C GLU A 16 3.01 -8.88 8.01
N PHE A 17 3.66 -10.04 8.09
CA PHE A 17 5.01 -10.14 8.66
C PHE A 17 6.05 -9.34 7.87
N MET A 18 6.08 -9.55 6.55
CA MET A 18 7.10 -8.90 5.72
C MET A 18 6.88 -7.40 5.58
N THR A 19 5.61 -6.97 5.53
CA THR A 19 5.28 -5.56 5.47
C THR A 19 5.71 -4.86 6.77
N GLU A 20 5.38 -5.45 7.91
CA GLU A 20 5.79 -4.92 9.21
C GLU A 20 7.30 -4.84 9.34
N LYS A 21 7.98 -5.91 8.94
CA LYS A 21 9.44 -5.97 8.99
C LYS A 21 10.07 -4.84 8.16
N SER A 22 9.56 -4.61 6.95
CA SER A 22 10.11 -3.57 6.07
C SER A 22 9.87 -2.16 6.61
N VAL A 23 8.76 -1.93 7.30
CA VAL A 23 8.52 -0.64 7.95
C VAL A 23 9.50 -0.43 9.10
N LYS A 24 9.63 -1.44 9.96
CA LYS A 24 10.48 -1.35 11.15
C LYS A 24 11.97 -1.25 10.83
N ASN A 25 12.43 -1.91 9.77
CA ASN A 25 13.84 -1.82 9.36
C ASN A 25 14.11 -0.65 8.42
N LYS A 26 13.11 0.20 8.20
CA LYS A 26 13.20 1.43 7.41
C LYS A 26 13.49 1.22 5.92
N THR A 27 13.12 0.07 5.38
CA THR A 27 13.21 -0.17 3.93
C THR A 27 11.92 0.17 3.19
N ALA A 28 10.78 0.21 3.89
CA ALA A 28 9.51 0.56 3.28
C ALA A 28 9.47 2.04 2.93
N ALA A 29 9.14 2.34 1.68
CA ALA A 29 8.94 3.71 1.21
C ALA A 29 7.46 4.08 1.08
N LEU A 30 6.57 3.09 1.09
CA LEU A 30 5.12 3.27 1.00
C LEU A 30 4.44 1.97 1.40
N VAL A 31 3.32 2.06 2.11
CA VAL A 31 2.52 0.89 2.51
C VAL A 31 1.10 1.03 1.99
N ILE A 32 0.57 -0.06 1.44
CA ILE A 32 -0.83 -0.15 1.01
C ILE A 32 -1.48 -1.30 1.78
N VAL A 33 -2.66 -1.03 2.33
CA VAL A 33 -3.49 -2.02 3.03
C VAL A 33 -4.83 -2.10 2.31
N GLY A 34 -5.34 -3.31 2.14
CA GLY A 34 -6.62 -3.53 1.47
C GLY A 34 -7.77 -2.89 2.23
N THR A 35 -8.72 -2.32 1.48
CA THR A 35 -9.90 -1.67 2.08
C THR A 35 -10.77 -2.65 2.86
N ASP A 36 -10.68 -3.93 2.53
CA ASP A 36 -11.41 -5.01 3.20
C ASP A 36 -10.55 -5.76 4.25
N ALA A 37 -9.38 -5.22 4.58
CA ALA A 37 -8.60 -5.74 5.69
C ALA A 37 -9.33 -5.46 7.01
N SER A 38 -9.02 -6.24 8.06
CA SER A 38 -9.67 -6.05 9.35
C SER A 38 -9.35 -4.67 9.94
N ALA A 39 -10.24 -4.15 10.79
CA ALA A 39 -10.02 -2.88 11.46
C ALA A 39 -8.72 -2.90 12.27
N ASN A 40 -8.40 -4.04 12.87
CA ASN A 40 -7.17 -4.21 13.65
C ASN A 40 -5.93 -4.10 12.77
N THR A 41 -5.94 -4.75 11.61
CA THR A 41 -4.83 -4.69 10.66
C THR A 41 -4.61 -3.25 10.18
N LYS A 42 -5.69 -2.56 9.81
CA LYS A 42 -5.63 -1.17 9.36
C LYS A 42 -5.04 -0.27 10.44
N LYS A 43 -5.55 -0.40 11.67
CA LYS A 43 -5.07 0.41 12.79
C LYS A 43 -3.59 0.18 13.06
N ASN A 44 -3.17 -1.09 13.10
CA ASN A 44 -1.77 -1.44 13.36
C ASN A 44 -0.84 -0.82 12.33
N PHE A 45 -1.14 -0.96 11.06
CA PHE A 45 -0.28 -0.41 10.00
C PHE A 45 -0.34 1.11 9.93
N ARG A 46 -1.52 1.70 10.14
CA ARG A 46 -1.65 3.14 10.17
C ARG A 46 -0.80 3.75 11.29
N ASP A 47 -0.89 3.18 12.49
CA ASP A 47 -0.12 3.66 13.63
C ASP A 47 1.38 3.47 13.42
N MET A 48 1.76 2.31 12.92
CA MET A 48 3.15 1.98 12.63
C MET A 48 3.75 2.92 11.59
N CYS A 49 3.04 3.15 10.49
CA CYS A 49 3.49 4.04 9.43
C CYS A 49 3.58 5.48 9.91
N SER A 50 2.66 5.90 10.77
CA SER A 50 2.72 7.22 11.38
C SER A 50 3.99 7.38 12.22
N PHE A 51 4.31 6.36 13.02
CA PHE A 51 5.50 6.38 13.88
C PHE A 51 6.80 6.45 13.07
N TYR A 52 6.87 5.65 12.00
CA TYR A 52 8.08 5.57 11.16
C TYR A 52 8.10 6.54 9.99
N HIS A 53 7.06 7.38 9.86
CA HIS A 53 6.95 8.39 8.79
C HIS A 53 6.92 7.76 7.40
N VAL A 54 6.16 6.68 7.23
CA VAL A 54 5.98 6.02 5.95
C VAL A 54 4.59 6.35 5.42
N PRO A 55 4.45 6.77 4.15
CA PRO A 55 3.13 6.98 3.55
C PRO A 55 2.28 5.73 3.64
N TYR A 56 1.02 5.89 4.07
CA TYR A 56 0.09 4.79 4.29
C TYR A 56 -1.18 5.05 3.49
N TYR A 57 -1.64 4.03 2.76
CA TYR A 57 -2.86 4.10 1.98
C TYR A 57 -3.73 2.87 2.20
N GLU A 58 -5.03 3.07 2.25
CA GLU A 58 -6.02 2.00 2.17
C GLU A 58 -6.60 2.06 0.76
N TYR A 59 -6.25 1.10 -0.08
CA TYR A 59 -6.61 1.14 -1.49
C TYR A 59 -6.72 -0.27 -2.06
N GLY A 60 -7.78 -0.49 -2.85
CA GLY A 60 -8.03 -1.79 -3.43
C GLY A 60 -8.49 -2.82 -2.41
N THR A 61 -8.95 -3.96 -2.91
CA THR A 61 -9.28 -5.10 -2.04
C THR A 61 -8.07 -6.01 -1.89
N LYS A 62 -8.11 -6.90 -0.90
CA LYS A 62 -7.05 -7.91 -0.72
C LYS A 62 -6.83 -8.72 -2.01
N GLU A 63 -7.91 -9.07 -2.68
CA GLU A 63 -7.84 -9.81 -3.94
C GLU A 63 -7.19 -8.99 -5.04
N GLU A 64 -7.59 -7.73 -5.18
CA GLU A 64 -7.01 -6.84 -6.19
C GLU A 64 -5.54 -6.58 -5.96
N LEU A 65 -5.13 -6.38 -4.71
CA LEU A 65 -3.72 -6.17 -4.37
C LEU A 65 -2.89 -7.41 -4.70
N GLY A 66 -3.36 -8.59 -4.31
CA GLY A 66 -2.67 -9.83 -4.64
C GLY A 66 -2.57 -10.05 -6.14
N HIS A 67 -3.67 -9.82 -6.87
CA HIS A 67 -3.69 -9.96 -8.32
C HIS A 67 -2.70 -9.02 -9.00
N ALA A 68 -2.66 -7.75 -8.58
CA ALA A 68 -1.73 -6.77 -9.15
C ALA A 68 -0.26 -7.18 -8.97
N MET A 69 0.04 -7.92 -7.92
CA MET A 69 1.40 -8.42 -7.64
C MET A 69 1.68 -9.79 -8.27
N GLY A 70 0.70 -10.37 -8.94
CA GLY A 70 0.82 -11.74 -9.47
C GLY A 70 0.81 -12.80 -8.38
N LYS A 71 0.10 -12.55 -7.30
CA LYS A 71 0.04 -13.41 -6.11
C LYS A 71 -1.40 -13.64 -5.69
N GLU A 72 -1.60 -14.50 -4.70
CA GLU A 72 -2.90 -14.66 -4.06
C GLU A 72 -3.22 -13.43 -3.20
N MET A 73 -4.34 -13.45 -2.48
CA MET A 73 -4.79 -12.33 -1.65
C MET A 73 -3.69 -11.78 -0.76
N ARG A 74 -3.60 -10.45 -0.70
CA ARG A 74 -2.65 -9.74 0.17
C ARG A 74 -3.36 -8.62 0.90
N ALA A 75 -3.41 -8.71 2.24
CA ALA A 75 -4.04 -7.67 3.06
C ALA A 75 -3.14 -6.43 3.18
N SER A 76 -1.83 -6.60 3.06
CA SER A 76 -0.88 -5.51 3.20
C SER A 76 0.34 -5.74 2.33
N LEU A 77 0.93 -4.65 1.88
CA LEU A 77 2.17 -4.69 1.13
C LEU A 77 2.97 -3.39 1.37
N ALA A 78 4.27 -3.48 1.17
CA ALA A 78 5.14 -2.32 1.18
C ALA A 78 5.89 -2.26 -0.14
N VAL A 79 6.09 -1.04 -0.64
CA VAL A 79 6.98 -0.77 -1.76
C VAL A 79 8.30 -0.30 -1.15
N THR A 80 9.39 -0.95 -1.52
CA THR A 80 10.70 -0.74 -0.88
C THR A 80 11.66 0.07 -1.75
N ASP A 81 11.15 0.66 -2.82
CA ASP A 81 11.93 1.50 -3.74
C ASP A 81 11.33 2.90 -3.79
N ALA A 82 12.17 3.91 -3.58
CA ALA A 82 11.72 5.30 -3.52
C ALA A 82 11.14 5.78 -4.86
N GLY A 83 11.67 5.32 -5.98
CA GLY A 83 11.19 5.70 -7.31
C GLY A 83 9.78 5.19 -7.58
N PHE A 84 9.56 3.90 -7.35
CA PHE A 84 8.22 3.32 -7.49
C PHE A 84 7.25 3.93 -6.49
N ALA A 85 7.70 4.14 -5.25
CA ALA A 85 6.86 4.71 -4.20
C ALA A 85 6.41 6.12 -4.56
N LYS A 86 7.29 6.95 -5.11
CA LYS A 86 6.96 8.31 -5.50
C LYS A 86 5.86 8.35 -6.56
N THR A 87 5.99 7.50 -7.57
CA THR A 87 4.99 7.42 -8.66
C THR A 87 3.65 6.89 -8.15
N LEU A 88 3.69 5.84 -7.31
CA LEU A 88 2.48 5.30 -6.70
C LEU A 88 1.80 6.31 -5.79
N ASN A 89 2.58 7.06 -5.02
CA ASN A 89 2.05 8.07 -4.12
C ASN A 89 1.25 9.14 -4.89
N ARG A 90 1.77 9.60 -6.02
CA ARG A 90 1.04 10.53 -6.89
C ARG A 90 -0.25 9.94 -7.41
N TYR A 91 -0.17 8.71 -7.89
CA TYR A 91 -1.34 8.01 -8.43
C TYR A 91 -2.43 7.87 -7.37
N LEU A 92 -2.06 7.40 -6.19
CA LEU A 92 -3.01 7.17 -5.10
C LEU A 92 -3.63 8.48 -4.60
N GLU A 93 -2.85 9.54 -4.50
CA GLU A 93 -3.37 10.85 -4.12
C GLU A 93 -4.38 11.37 -5.15
N THR A 94 -4.09 11.22 -6.42
CA THR A 94 -4.98 11.64 -7.50
C THR A 94 -6.29 10.86 -7.47
N GLU A 95 -6.21 9.52 -7.33
CA GLU A 95 -7.38 8.67 -7.25
C GLU A 95 -8.27 9.02 -6.06
N MET A 96 -7.68 9.28 -4.92
CA MET A 96 -8.43 9.63 -3.72
C MET A 96 -9.09 10.99 -3.85
N LYS A 97 -8.44 11.96 -4.47
CA LYS A 97 -9.01 13.27 -4.74
C LYS A 97 -10.19 13.19 -5.71
N GLU A 98 -10.07 12.38 -6.76
CA GLU A 98 -11.16 12.18 -7.71
C GLU A 98 -12.36 11.54 -7.03
N THR A 99 -12.13 10.56 -6.17
CA THR A 99 -13.20 9.92 -5.40
C THR A 99 -13.88 10.93 -4.48
N GLU A 100 -13.11 11.73 -3.78
CA GLU A 100 -13.64 12.79 -2.92
C GLU A 100 -14.42 13.82 -3.74
N GLY A 101 -13.89 14.23 -4.89
CA GLY A 101 -14.55 15.14 -5.79
C GLY A 101 -15.90 14.61 -6.25
N ASN A 102 -15.97 13.34 -6.61
CA ASN A 102 -17.21 12.69 -7.02
C ASN A 102 -18.23 12.66 -5.89
N GLU A 103 -17.80 12.41 -4.66
CA GLU A 103 -18.68 12.45 -3.50
C GLU A 103 -19.26 13.85 -3.27
N TRP A 104 -18.45 14.87 -3.42
CA TRP A 104 -18.87 16.25 -3.24
C TRP A 104 -19.92 16.69 -4.27
N GLN A 105 -19.92 16.09 -5.44
CA GLN A 105 -20.85 16.41 -6.53
C GLN A 105 -22.20 15.72 -6.36
N LYS A 106 -22.31 14.79 -5.46
CA LYS A 106 -23.56 14.11 -5.18
C LYS A 106 -24.44 14.96 -4.26
#